data_db3b014fd6f3b6320dc9420ae859deb6
#
_entry.id   db3b014fd6f3b6320dc9420ae859deb6
#
_cell.length_a   1.000
_cell.length_b   1.000
_cell.length_c   1.000
_cell.angle_alpha   90.00
_cell.angle_beta   90.00
_cell.angle_gamma   90.00
#
_symmetry.space_group_name_H-M   'P 1'
#
loop_
_entity.id
_entity.type
_entity.pdbx_description
1 polymer ?
#
loop_
_entity_poly.entity_id
_entity_poly.type
_entity_poly.pdbx_seq_one_letter_code
_entity_poly.pdbx_strand_id
1 'polypeptide(L)'
;MKFRHSLITCLLVLLIGCASTPTATRDAAAPGITPIATETRGVPGVGSAQLEPDYWIRQMPQPQAMVLDSAQIGAQNRKLQALDDSVHDIEALPATLDRKQVRTWIEGLSQRPSSTRFDEQGREIKPKAFDTLVMDLRIDAIPATQATRYGMVTHRADLRTFPTQLRVFSRAGDTDIDRFQENALFPGTPVVIAHESRDGKWWFVVSKLYAAWIEKQSVAEGGRQAVFEYTRKTPSLIVTGATARTVYTPEAPQVSDLQLEMGVRVPVLDDWPSDQPVNGQHPYTAHVIELPARDNDGQLRFVPALLPRTADVSADYLPLTRANIVRQGFKFLGERYGWGHDYNARDCSGFVSEVYRSFGVQLPRNTSDQSVSPSLNRVAFDASDTAQKRADAMRGLQVGDLVYIPGHVMMVIGH
;
A
#
# COMPACT_ATOMS: atom_id res chain seq x y z
N MET A 1 -60.27 -42.67 -3.67
CA MET A 1 -60.19 -44.01 -4.34
C MET A 1 -58.77 -44.56 -4.18
N LYS A 2 -58.70 -45.69 -3.50
CA LYS A 2 -57.59 -46.69 -3.35
C LYS A 2 -56.22 -46.29 -2.83
N PHE A 3 -56.02 -46.66 -1.57
CA PHE A 3 -54.79 -47.00 -0.85
C PHE A 3 -53.90 -48.00 -1.57
N ARG A 4 -52.57 -47.88 -1.41
CA ARG A 4 -51.67 -49.06 -1.34
C ARG A 4 -50.50 -48.75 -0.40
N HIS A 5 -50.52 -49.53 0.72
CA HIS A 5 -49.43 -49.69 1.66
C HIS A 5 -48.34 -50.59 1.03
N SER A 6 -47.09 -50.32 1.36
CA SER A 6 -46.03 -51.33 1.19
C SER A 6 -45.16 -51.32 2.45
N LEU A 7 -45.19 -52.42 3.17
CA LEU A 7 -44.36 -52.78 4.30
C LEU A 7 -42.91 -52.97 3.83
N ILE A 8 -41.95 -52.48 4.58
CA ILE A 8 -40.54 -52.89 4.52
C ILE A 8 -40.16 -53.52 5.87
N THR A 9 -39.78 -54.77 5.79
CA THR A 9 -39.41 -55.69 6.89
C THR A 9 -38.00 -55.33 7.39
N CYS A 10 -37.86 -55.15 8.73
CA CYS A 10 -36.58 -55.10 9.40
C CYS A 10 -35.97 -56.49 9.54
N LEU A 11 -34.75 -56.67 9.07
CA LEU A 11 -33.93 -57.86 9.29
C LEU A 11 -32.89 -57.56 10.39
N LEU A 12 -33.07 -58.13 11.58
CA LEU A 12 -32.11 -58.08 12.67
C LEU A 12 -31.07 -59.20 12.44
N VAL A 13 -29.78 -58.85 12.29
CA VAL A 13 -28.70 -59.84 12.31
C VAL A 13 -27.98 -59.71 13.65
N LEU A 14 -28.11 -60.73 14.48
CA LEU A 14 -27.33 -60.96 15.70
C LEU A 14 -25.96 -61.50 15.33
N LEU A 15 -24.91 -60.76 15.63
CA LEU A 15 -23.52 -61.26 15.61
C LEU A 15 -23.04 -61.55 17.02
N ILE A 16 -22.76 -62.80 17.27
CA ILE A 16 -22.16 -63.33 18.49
C ILE A 16 -20.67 -63.02 18.46
N GLY A 17 -20.20 -62.15 19.36
CA GLY A 17 -18.79 -61.84 19.51
C GLY A 17 -18.06 -62.85 20.37
N CYS A 18 -16.99 -63.45 19.85
CA CYS A 18 -16.00 -64.19 20.67
C CYS A 18 -15.08 -63.19 21.35
N ALA A 19 -15.05 -63.29 22.69
CA ALA A 19 -14.09 -62.55 23.51
C ALA A 19 -12.69 -63.18 23.36
N SER A 20 -11.75 -62.45 22.81
CA SER A 20 -10.31 -62.72 22.85
C SER A 20 -9.64 -61.74 23.80
N THR A 21 -8.96 -62.29 24.80
CA THR A 21 -8.13 -61.61 25.80
C THR A 21 -7.07 -60.69 25.10
N PRO A 22 -6.87 -59.46 25.55
CA PRO A 22 -5.82 -58.62 24.98
C PRO A 22 -4.45 -59.04 25.51
N THR A 23 -3.62 -59.54 24.64
CA THR A 23 -2.17 -59.65 24.86
C THR A 23 -1.62 -58.22 24.84
N ALA A 24 -0.96 -57.81 25.92
CA ALA A 24 -0.27 -56.56 26.03
C ALA A 24 0.84 -56.47 24.96
N THR A 25 0.58 -55.78 23.88
CA THR A 25 1.62 -55.36 22.95
C THR A 25 2.24 -54.08 23.50
N ARG A 26 3.57 -54.11 23.70
CA ARG A 26 4.40 -52.95 23.98
C ARG A 26 4.01 -51.84 23.03
N ASP A 27 3.72 -50.66 23.58
CA ASP A 27 3.68 -49.41 22.84
C ASP A 27 4.98 -49.25 22.09
N ALA A 28 4.96 -49.50 20.79
CA ALA A 28 5.94 -48.93 19.90
C ALA A 28 5.70 -47.42 19.91
N ALA A 29 6.60 -46.68 20.51
CA ALA A 29 6.63 -45.23 20.44
C ALA A 29 6.38 -44.82 18.98
N ALA A 30 5.33 -44.05 18.75
CA ALA A 30 5.12 -43.43 17.44
C ALA A 30 6.44 -42.82 16.99
N PRO A 31 6.88 -43.06 15.75
CA PRO A 31 8.10 -42.39 15.24
C PRO A 31 7.91 -40.92 15.48
N GLY A 32 8.75 -40.36 16.35
CA GLY A 32 8.78 -38.91 16.57
C GLY A 32 8.93 -38.27 15.21
N ILE A 33 7.98 -37.44 14.83
CA ILE A 33 8.12 -36.58 13.67
C ILE A 33 9.29 -35.69 14.02
N THR A 34 10.48 -36.07 13.54
CA THR A 34 11.64 -35.17 13.52
C THR A 34 11.15 -33.97 12.71
N PRO A 35 11.13 -32.75 13.27
CA PRO A 35 10.82 -31.60 12.45
C PRO A 35 11.80 -31.63 11.30
N ILE A 36 11.31 -31.77 10.08
CA ILE A 36 12.11 -31.57 8.88
C ILE A 36 12.57 -30.13 9.04
N ALA A 37 13.86 -29.94 9.32
CA ALA A 37 14.48 -28.62 9.24
C ALA A 37 14.25 -28.18 7.81
N THR A 38 13.22 -27.37 7.62
CA THR A 38 12.97 -26.71 6.36
C THR A 38 14.11 -25.70 6.23
N GLU A 39 15.23 -26.12 5.64
CA GLU A 39 16.19 -25.18 5.10
C GLU A 39 15.38 -24.28 4.18
N THR A 40 15.30 -23.01 4.53
CA THR A 40 14.69 -22.00 3.67
C THR A 40 15.54 -21.97 2.40
N ARG A 41 15.05 -22.61 1.35
CA ARG A 41 15.68 -22.57 0.04
C ARG A 41 15.58 -21.12 -0.46
N GLY A 42 16.67 -20.38 -0.47
CA GLY A 42 16.67 -19.05 -1.07
C GLY A 42 17.79 -18.14 -0.60
N VAL A 43 17.93 -17.90 0.70
CA VAL A 43 18.98 -17.00 1.20
C VAL A 43 19.96 -17.78 2.06
N PRO A 44 21.22 -17.95 1.63
CA PRO A 44 22.24 -18.64 2.43
C PRO A 44 22.35 -18.00 3.83
N GLY A 45 22.34 -18.84 4.86
CA GLY A 45 22.48 -18.40 6.25
C GLY A 45 21.19 -17.90 6.93
N VAL A 46 20.03 -17.92 6.23
CA VAL A 46 18.74 -17.59 6.83
C VAL A 46 17.99 -18.87 7.21
N GLY A 47 17.80 -19.11 8.49
CA GLY A 47 16.98 -20.19 9.03
C GLY A 47 15.57 -19.72 9.41
N SER A 48 14.68 -20.67 9.75
CA SER A 48 13.29 -20.36 10.10
C SER A 48 13.13 -19.39 11.28
N ALA A 49 14.04 -19.41 12.24
CA ALA A 49 14.00 -18.47 13.37
C ALA A 49 14.13 -17.02 12.93
N GLN A 50 14.90 -16.73 11.89
CA GLN A 50 15.11 -15.39 11.36
C GLN A 50 13.91 -14.86 10.57
N LEU A 51 12.92 -15.71 10.26
CA LEU A 51 11.64 -15.31 9.68
C LEU A 51 10.63 -14.80 10.73
N GLU A 52 11.03 -14.81 12.02
CA GLU A 52 10.21 -14.31 13.12
C GLU A 52 10.75 -12.96 13.61
N PRO A 53 9.91 -11.92 13.77
CA PRO A 53 10.35 -10.60 14.20
C PRO A 53 11.02 -10.64 15.58
N ASP A 54 10.55 -11.51 16.48
CA ASP A 54 11.06 -11.62 17.84
C ASP A 54 12.49 -12.17 17.89
N TYR A 55 12.95 -12.91 16.89
CA TYR A 55 14.35 -13.32 16.77
C TYR A 55 15.27 -12.09 16.76
N TRP A 56 14.94 -11.11 15.93
CA TRP A 56 15.71 -9.88 15.77
C TRP A 56 15.55 -8.95 16.97
N ILE A 57 14.33 -8.82 17.47
CA ILE A 57 14.01 -7.93 18.60
C ILE A 57 14.76 -8.34 19.88
N ARG A 58 14.85 -9.66 20.17
CA ARG A 58 15.56 -10.15 21.36
C ARG A 58 17.07 -9.88 21.34
N GLN A 59 17.66 -9.65 20.18
CA GLN A 59 19.08 -9.37 20.03
C GLN A 59 19.43 -7.88 20.13
N MET A 60 18.43 -7.00 20.14
CA MET A 60 18.64 -5.56 20.19
C MET A 60 18.86 -5.07 21.63
N PRO A 61 19.85 -4.18 21.84
CA PRO A 61 19.87 -3.37 23.06
C PRO A 61 18.69 -2.38 23.06
N GLN A 62 17.94 -2.33 24.16
CA GLN A 62 16.84 -1.36 24.35
C GLN A 62 15.82 -1.31 23.17
N PRO A 63 15.20 -2.44 22.76
CA PRO A 63 14.36 -2.50 21.59
C PRO A 63 13.14 -1.57 21.65
N GLN A 64 12.69 -1.19 22.85
CA GLN A 64 11.56 -0.30 23.09
C GLN A 64 11.96 1.19 23.21
N ALA A 65 13.25 1.53 23.11
CA ALA A 65 13.66 2.93 23.12
C ALA A 65 13.09 3.67 21.90
N MET A 66 12.54 4.84 22.14
CA MET A 66 12.03 5.73 21.09
C MET A 66 13.18 6.17 20.18
N VAL A 67 12.99 6.05 18.87
CA VAL A 67 13.90 6.59 17.84
C VAL A 67 13.62 8.08 17.67
N LEU A 68 12.35 8.42 17.47
CA LEU A 68 11.84 9.81 17.44
C LEU A 68 10.50 9.85 18.17
N ASP A 69 10.26 10.92 18.91
CA ASP A 69 8.94 11.21 19.45
C ASP A 69 8.04 11.91 18.42
N SER A 70 6.75 12.09 18.76
CA SER A 70 5.76 12.69 17.87
C SER A 70 6.10 14.14 17.47
N ALA A 71 6.71 14.91 18.35
CA ALA A 71 7.12 16.29 18.06
C ALA A 71 8.29 16.33 17.06
N GLN A 72 9.26 15.42 17.22
CA GLN A 72 10.39 15.26 16.31
C GLN A 72 9.93 14.77 14.93
N ILE A 73 9.00 13.79 14.88
CA ILE A 73 8.37 13.32 13.63
C ILE A 73 7.65 14.48 12.94
N GLY A 74 6.86 15.26 13.68
CA GLY A 74 6.20 16.44 13.15
C GLY A 74 7.18 17.48 12.59
N ALA A 75 8.31 17.71 13.26
CA ALA A 75 9.36 18.62 12.79
C ALA A 75 10.02 18.08 11.50
N GLN A 76 10.32 16.78 11.43
CA GLN A 76 10.87 16.15 10.23
C GLN A 76 9.91 16.24 9.03
N ASN A 77 8.62 15.98 9.25
CA ASN A 77 7.61 16.09 8.19
C ASN A 77 7.45 17.53 7.67
N ARG A 78 7.54 18.54 8.57
CA ARG A 78 7.57 19.95 8.14
C ARG A 78 8.82 20.29 7.34
N LYS A 79 9.99 19.76 7.75
CA LYS A 79 11.24 19.93 7.01
C LYS A 79 11.15 19.29 5.62
N LEU A 80 10.57 18.10 5.51
CA LEU A 80 10.28 17.44 4.25
C LEU A 80 9.43 18.34 3.35
N GLN A 81 8.30 18.83 3.86
CA GLN A 81 7.38 19.69 3.12
C GLN A 81 8.03 21.01 2.64
N ALA A 82 8.94 21.55 3.43
CA ALA A 82 9.54 22.87 3.14
C ALA A 82 10.75 22.82 2.23
N LEU A 83 11.49 21.70 2.19
CA LEU A 83 12.83 21.65 1.57
C LEU A 83 12.98 20.60 0.48
N ASP A 84 12.03 19.69 0.33
CA ASP A 84 12.15 18.57 -0.61
C ASP A 84 11.31 18.83 -1.85
N ASP A 85 11.97 19.08 -2.98
CA ASP A 85 11.33 19.42 -4.26
C ASP A 85 10.47 18.29 -4.84
N SER A 86 10.64 17.05 -4.36
CA SER A 86 9.80 15.90 -4.75
C SER A 86 8.43 15.90 -4.08
N VAL A 87 8.20 16.81 -3.12
CA VAL A 87 6.97 16.91 -2.33
C VAL A 87 6.16 18.13 -2.74
N HIS A 88 4.87 17.92 -3.02
CA HIS A 88 3.96 18.98 -3.44
C HIS A 88 3.10 19.48 -2.28
N ASP A 89 3.12 20.76 -2.01
CA ASP A 89 2.16 21.39 -1.10
C ASP A 89 0.84 21.67 -1.84
N ILE A 90 0.07 20.60 -2.06
CA ILE A 90 -1.18 20.68 -2.83
C ILE A 90 -2.26 21.52 -2.14
N GLU A 91 -2.19 21.67 -0.83
CA GLU A 91 -3.11 22.52 -0.09
C GLU A 91 -2.81 24.02 -0.27
N ALA A 92 -1.54 24.37 -0.42
CA ALA A 92 -1.10 25.74 -0.62
C ALA A 92 -1.12 26.19 -2.08
N LEU A 93 -1.53 25.35 -3.02
CA LEU A 93 -1.62 25.75 -4.43
C LEU A 93 -2.59 26.92 -4.61
N PRO A 94 -2.28 27.84 -5.56
CA PRO A 94 -3.14 29.00 -5.84
C PRO A 94 -4.52 28.56 -6.34
N ALA A 95 -5.50 29.45 -6.28
CA ALA A 95 -6.87 29.20 -6.75
C ALA A 95 -6.95 28.87 -8.25
N THR A 96 -5.91 29.21 -9.01
CA THR A 96 -5.79 28.90 -10.43
C THR A 96 -4.42 28.34 -10.77
N LEU A 97 -4.38 27.37 -11.67
CA LEU A 97 -3.16 26.79 -12.23
C LEU A 97 -2.93 27.41 -13.62
N ASP A 98 -1.70 27.76 -13.93
CA ASP A 98 -1.33 28.17 -15.28
C ASP A 98 -0.92 26.96 -16.15
N ARG A 99 -0.97 27.18 -17.49
CA ARG A 99 -0.60 26.15 -18.48
C ARG A 99 0.80 25.63 -18.29
N LYS A 100 1.75 26.50 -17.98
CA LYS A 100 3.16 26.13 -17.84
C LYS A 100 3.34 25.13 -16.69
N GLN A 101 2.71 25.39 -15.56
CA GLN A 101 2.77 24.51 -14.39
C GLN A 101 2.21 23.12 -14.72
N VAL A 102 0.99 23.07 -15.28
CA VAL A 102 0.33 21.79 -15.62
C VAL A 102 1.14 21.03 -16.68
N ARG A 103 1.62 21.72 -17.70
CA ARG A 103 2.46 21.15 -18.76
C ARG A 103 3.78 20.59 -18.19
N THR A 104 4.43 21.32 -17.29
CA THR A 104 5.67 20.88 -16.63
C THR A 104 5.48 19.59 -15.88
N TRP A 105 4.39 19.45 -15.13
CA TRP A 105 4.10 18.20 -14.42
C TRP A 105 3.91 17.03 -15.39
N ILE A 106 3.10 17.19 -16.43
CA ILE A 106 2.81 16.11 -17.38
C ILE A 106 4.06 15.73 -18.18
N GLU A 107 4.76 16.71 -18.73
CA GLU A 107 5.97 16.47 -19.54
C GLU A 107 7.14 15.94 -18.71
N GLY A 108 7.20 16.27 -17.41
CA GLY A 108 8.18 15.70 -16.49
C GLY A 108 8.02 14.17 -16.30
N LEU A 109 6.80 13.67 -16.37
CA LEU A 109 6.50 12.24 -16.22
C LEU A 109 6.37 11.52 -17.57
N SER A 110 5.49 12.00 -18.44
CA SER A 110 5.02 11.29 -19.64
C SER A 110 6.01 11.37 -20.79
N GLN A 111 7.22 10.85 -20.56
CA GLN A 111 8.29 10.83 -21.55
C GLN A 111 8.20 9.59 -22.46
N ARG A 112 8.29 9.82 -23.78
CA ARG A 112 8.37 8.72 -24.74
C ARG A 112 9.59 7.85 -24.46
N PRO A 113 9.41 6.50 -24.36
CA PRO A 113 10.55 5.61 -24.16
C PRO A 113 11.59 5.76 -25.27
N SER A 114 12.87 5.90 -24.91
CA SER A 114 13.98 6.01 -25.85
C SER A 114 14.51 4.67 -26.35
N SER A 115 14.11 3.56 -25.71
CA SER A 115 14.53 2.20 -26.04
C SER A 115 13.31 1.31 -26.38
N THR A 116 13.58 0.22 -27.11
CA THR A 116 12.57 -0.78 -27.45
C THR A 116 11.81 -1.25 -26.22
N ARG A 117 10.51 -1.38 -26.35
CA ARG A 117 9.59 -1.89 -25.33
C ARG A 117 8.74 -3.02 -25.88
N PHE A 118 8.27 -3.86 -24.98
CA PHE A 118 7.50 -5.05 -25.28
C PHE A 118 6.17 -5.04 -24.52
N ASP A 119 5.15 -5.64 -25.11
CA ASP A 119 3.86 -5.88 -24.46
C ASP A 119 3.91 -7.19 -23.61
N GLU A 120 2.79 -7.51 -22.97
CA GLU A 120 2.65 -8.73 -22.15
C GLU A 120 2.85 -10.04 -22.94
N GLN A 121 2.63 -10.01 -24.22
CA GLN A 121 2.84 -11.15 -25.13
C GLN A 121 4.27 -11.22 -25.68
N GLY A 122 5.15 -10.33 -25.23
CA GLY A 122 6.54 -10.25 -25.68
C GLY A 122 6.69 -9.65 -27.10
N ARG A 123 5.67 -9.02 -27.64
CA ARG A 123 5.71 -8.36 -28.96
C ARG A 123 6.27 -6.94 -28.80
N GLU A 124 7.12 -6.55 -29.73
CA GLU A 124 7.66 -5.19 -29.76
C GLU A 124 6.54 -4.14 -29.97
N ILE A 125 6.48 -3.16 -29.09
CA ILE A 125 5.56 -2.02 -29.20
C ILE A 125 6.13 -1.04 -30.26
N LYS A 126 5.38 -0.85 -31.33
CA LYS A 126 5.84 -0.02 -32.44
C LYS A 126 5.81 1.47 -32.08
N PRO A 127 6.72 2.29 -32.66
CA PRO A 127 6.80 3.72 -32.40
C PRO A 127 5.46 4.47 -32.52
N LYS A 128 4.63 4.10 -33.49
CA LYS A 128 3.30 4.70 -33.69
C LYS A 128 2.36 4.54 -32.48
N ALA A 129 2.49 3.46 -31.69
CA ALA A 129 1.70 3.31 -30.47
C ALA A 129 2.07 4.36 -29.42
N PHE A 130 3.36 4.67 -29.30
CA PHE A 130 3.81 5.75 -28.41
C PHE A 130 3.38 7.12 -28.89
N ASP A 131 3.34 7.36 -30.23
CA ASP A 131 2.80 8.61 -30.79
C ASP A 131 1.32 8.79 -30.40
N THR A 132 0.54 7.72 -30.41
CA THR A 132 -0.86 7.75 -29.94
C THR A 132 -0.93 8.12 -28.46
N LEU A 133 -0.12 7.49 -27.59
CA LEU A 133 -0.09 7.82 -26.17
C LEU A 133 0.29 9.30 -25.90
N VAL A 134 1.25 9.83 -26.65
CA VAL A 134 1.60 11.27 -26.57
C VAL A 134 0.43 12.15 -27.02
N MET A 135 -0.31 11.77 -28.03
CA MET A 135 -1.52 12.51 -28.46
C MET A 135 -2.62 12.43 -27.40
N ASP A 136 -2.72 11.32 -26.66
CA ASP A 136 -3.71 11.12 -25.61
C ASP A 136 -3.46 11.97 -24.36
N LEU A 137 -2.22 12.49 -24.19
CA LEU A 137 -1.92 13.50 -23.15
C LEU A 137 -2.69 14.80 -23.37
N ARG A 138 -3.12 15.12 -24.60
CA ARG A 138 -3.92 16.31 -24.95
C ARG A 138 -3.30 17.63 -24.48
N ILE A 139 -1.99 17.76 -24.54
CA ILE A 139 -1.22 18.90 -24.00
C ILE A 139 -1.69 20.24 -24.58
N ASP A 140 -2.04 20.27 -25.87
CA ASP A 140 -2.47 21.50 -26.56
C ASP A 140 -3.82 22.04 -26.07
N ALA A 141 -4.62 21.19 -25.41
CA ALA A 141 -5.92 21.57 -24.84
C ALA A 141 -5.82 22.13 -23.42
N ILE A 142 -4.62 22.21 -22.83
CA ILE A 142 -4.42 22.85 -21.52
C ILE A 142 -4.71 24.34 -21.65
N PRO A 143 -5.71 24.91 -20.93
CA PRO A 143 -6.05 26.32 -21.01
C PRO A 143 -4.90 27.20 -20.46
N ALA A 144 -4.86 28.47 -20.85
CA ALA A 144 -3.85 29.39 -20.34
C ALA A 144 -3.84 29.48 -18.81
N THR A 145 -5.05 29.47 -18.23
CA THR A 145 -5.30 29.36 -16.79
C THR A 145 -6.56 28.54 -16.57
N GLN A 146 -6.63 27.82 -15.46
CA GLN A 146 -7.78 27.03 -15.04
C GLN A 146 -7.95 27.07 -13.53
N ALA A 147 -9.18 26.93 -13.04
CA ALA A 147 -9.44 26.79 -11.60
C ALA A 147 -8.72 25.54 -11.07
N THR A 148 -8.15 25.66 -9.87
CA THR A 148 -7.57 24.51 -9.16
C THR A 148 -8.71 23.65 -8.67
N ARG A 149 -8.79 22.42 -9.16
CA ARG A 149 -9.81 21.43 -8.83
C ARG A 149 -9.21 20.41 -7.86
N TYR A 150 -9.98 20.04 -6.85
CA TYR A 150 -9.57 19.08 -5.85
C TYR A 150 -10.39 17.81 -5.94
N GLY A 151 -9.82 16.71 -5.49
CA GLY A 151 -10.51 15.44 -5.38
C GLY A 151 -9.89 14.57 -4.31
N MET A 152 -10.50 13.42 -4.12
CA MET A 152 -10.05 12.41 -3.18
C MET A 152 -10.12 11.03 -3.83
N VAL A 153 -9.08 10.25 -3.63
CA VAL A 153 -9.03 8.85 -4.09
C VAL A 153 -10.01 8.03 -3.26
N THR A 154 -10.84 7.22 -3.91
CA THR A 154 -11.93 6.47 -3.28
C THR A 154 -11.60 5.00 -3.02
N HIS A 155 -10.66 4.44 -3.77
CA HIS A 155 -10.14 3.07 -3.59
C HIS A 155 -8.68 3.04 -4.04
N ARG A 156 -7.95 1.96 -3.72
CA ARG A 156 -6.58 1.80 -4.24
C ARG A 156 -6.59 1.91 -5.76
N ALA A 157 -5.77 2.79 -6.30
CA ALA A 157 -5.74 3.09 -7.73
C ALA A 157 -4.31 3.31 -8.22
N ASP A 158 -4.01 2.72 -9.36
CA ASP A 158 -2.72 2.81 -10.02
C ASP A 158 -2.47 4.21 -10.57
N LEU A 159 -1.25 4.65 -10.43
CA LEU A 159 -0.70 5.83 -11.10
C LEU A 159 0.16 5.39 -12.28
N ARG A 160 -0.09 5.99 -13.44
CA ARG A 160 0.52 5.59 -14.70
C ARG A 160 1.33 6.70 -15.34
N THR A 161 2.40 6.35 -16.06
CA THR A 161 3.21 7.29 -16.88
C THR A 161 2.36 7.93 -17.98
N PHE A 162 1.46 7.18 -18.58
CA PHE A 162 0.54 7.60 -19.65
C PHE A 162 -0.90 7.24 -19.29
N PRO A 163 -1.91 7.94 -19.85
CA PRO A 163 -3.33 7.62 -19.63
C PRO A 163 -3.72 6.33 -20.36
N THR A 164 -3.23 5.19 -19.88
CA THR A 164 -3.42 3.88 -20.52
C THR A 164 -3.26 2.73 -19.53
N GLN A 165 -3.98 1.65 -19.78
CA GLN A 165 -3.78 0.36 -19.10
C GLN A 165 -2.74 -0.53 -19.82
N LEU A 166 -2.13 -0.05 -20.93
CA LEU A 166 -1.09 -0.80 -21.62
C LEU A 166 0.09 -1.06 -20.68
N ARG A 167 0.42 -2.32 -20.46
CA ARG A 167 1.61 -2.72 -19.72
C ARG A 167 2.81 -2.79 -20.66
N VAL A 168 3.94 -2.26 -20.22
CA VAL A 168 5.12 -2.04 -21.06
C VAL A 168 6.38 -2.53 -20.37
N PHE A 169 7.12 -3.43 -21.03
CA PHE A 169 8.27 -4.12 -20.47
C PHE A 169 9.57 -3.81 -21.22
N SER A 170 10.70 -3.92 -20.51
CA SER A 170 12.03 -3.69 -21.08
C SER A 170 12.56 -4.85 -21.91
N ARG A 171 12.06 -6.07 -21.69
CA ARG A 171 12.45 -7.30 -22.39
C ARG A 171 11.23 -8.14 -22.72
N ALA A 172 11.27 -8.85 -23.83
CA ALA A 172 10.26 -9.84 -24.19
C ALA A 172 10.22 -10.98 -23.14
N GLY A 173 9.03 -11.28 -22.63
CA GLY A 173 8.83 -12.35 -21.65
C GLY A 173 9.18 -12.00 -20.20
N ASP A 174 9.75 -10.82 -19.93
CA ASP A 174 10.03 -10.32 -18.58
C ASP A 174 8.92 -9.34 -18.18
N THR A 175 7.87 -9.85 -17.54
CA THR A 175 6.63 -9.11 -17.24
C THR A 175 6.53 -8.67 -15.78
N ASP A 176 7.61 -8.75 -15.00
CA ASP A 176 7.59 -8.38 -13.57
C ASP A 176 7.60 -6.86 -13.35
N ILE A 177 8.21 -6.09 -14.28
CA ILE A 177 8.36 -4.64 -14.14
C ILE A 177 7.65 -3.93 -15.29
N ASP A 178 6.41 -3.52 -15.07
CA ASP A 178 5.69 -2.63 -15.97
C ASP A 178 6.28 -1.21 -15.90
N ARG A 179 6.88 -0.74 -17.00
CA ARG A 179 7.56 0.54 -17.08
C ARG A 179 6.61 1.75 -17.13
N PHE A 180 5.32 1.52 -17.23
CA PHE A 180 4.31 2.56 -17.13
C PHE A 180 3.59 2.57 -15.77
N GLN A 181 3.86 1.60 -14.90
CA GLN A 181 3.40 1.62 -13.53
C GLN A 181 4.34 2.47 -12.68
N GLU A 182 3.81 3.52 -12.07
CA GLU A 182 4.57 4.52 -11.31
C GLU A 182 4.38 4.35 -9.80
N ASN A 183 3.13 4.23 -9.37
CA ASN A 183 2.74 4.18 -7.97
C ASN A 183 1.30 3.72 -7.84
N ALA A 184 0.78 3.63 -6.60
CA ALA A 184 -0.64 3.63 -6.31
C ALA A 184 -0.98 4.69 -5.27
N LEU A 185 -2.21 5.20 -5.33
CA LEU A 185 -2.81 6.02 -4.28
C LEU A 185 -3.90 5.22 -3.55
N PHE A 186 -4.19 5.62 -2.33
CA PHE A 186 -5.04 4.88 -1.41
C PHE A 186 -6.29 5.68 -1.04
N PRO A 187 -7.36 5.03 -0.56
CA PRO A 187 -8.57 5.72 -0.13
C PRO A 187 -8.27 6.86 0.84
N GLY A 188 -8.89 8.00 0.63
CA GLY A 188 -8.69 9.19 1.45
C GLY A 188 -7.46 10.04 1.08
N THR A 189 -6.72 9.68 0.03
CA THR A 189 -5.60 10.51 -0.46
C THR A 189 -6.14 11.74 -1.20
N PRO A 190 -5.82 12.98 -0.75
CA PRO A 190 -6.14 14.20 -1.46
C PRO A 190 -5.35 14.33 -2.74
N VAL A 191 -5.98 14.85 -3.78
CA VAL A 191 -5.32 15.16 -5.06
C VAL A 191 -5.81 16.49 -5.64
N VAL A 192 -4.96 17.12 -6.43
CA VAL A 192 -5.35 18.18 -7.35
C VAL A 192 -5.55 17.56 -8.72
N ILE A 193 -6.69 17.82 -9.35
CA ILE A 193 -7.03 17.38 -10.70
C ILE A 193 -6.52 18.44 -11.68
N ALA A 194 -5.39 18.14 -12.33
CA ALA A 194 -4.69 19.13 -13.14
C ALA A 194 -5.05 19.08 -14.63
N HIS A 195 -5.38 17.89 -15.17
CA HIS A 195 -5.70 17.75 -16.59
C HIS A 195 -6.53 16.50 -16.86
N GLU A 196 -7.13 16.42 -18.07
CA GLU A 196 -7.92 15.26 -18.53
C GLU A 196 -7.38 14.73 -19.85
N SER A 197 -7.26 13.41 -19.98
CA SER A 197 -6.85 12.75 -21.21
C SER A 197 -7.82 12.99 -22.37
N ARG A 198 -7.39 12.68 -23.59
CA ARG A 198 -8.19 12.87 -24.80
C ARG A 198 -9.50 12.06 -24.78
N ASP A 199 -9.46 10.85 -24.26
CA ASP A 199 -10.63 9.95 -24.19
C ASP A 199 -11.55 10.25 -22.99
N GLY A 200 -11.14 11.19 -22.10
CA GLY A 200 -11.89 11.59 -20.91
C GLY A 200 -11.94 10.55 -19.79
N LYS A 201 -11.14 9.46 -19.88
CA LYS A 201 -11.14 8.37 -18.91
C LYS A 201 -10.10 8.52 -17.82
N TRP A 202 -9.10 9.41 -18.01
CA TRP A 202 -7.99 9.61 -17.11
C TRP A 202 -7.87 11.06 -16.68
N TRP A 203 -7.47 11.25 -15.43
CA TRP A 203 -7.03 12.54 -14.94
C TRP A 203 -5.54 12.50 -14.62
N PHE A 204 -4.82 13.57 -14.99
CA PHE A 204 -3.53 13.83 -14.41
C PHE A 204 -3.74 14.48 -13.07
N VAL A 205 -3.28 13.81 -12.02
CA VAL A 205 -3.44 14.28 -10.65
C VAL A 205 -2.10 14.55 -9.99
N VAL A 206 -2.11 15.51 -9.07
CA VAL A 206 -0.97 15.80 -8.20
C VAL A 206 -1.39 15.49 -6.77
N SER A 207 -0.77 14.51 -6.16
CA SER A 207 -0.85 14.23 -4.73
C SER A 207 0.35 14.85 -4.02
N LYS A 208 0.39 14.77 -2.68
CA LYS A 208 1.53 15.29 -1.91
C LYS A 208 2.86 14.68 -2.34
N LEU A 209 2.90 13.40 -2.68
CA LEU A 209 4.16 12.66 -2.91
C LEU A 209 4.36 12.22 -4.36
N TYR A 210 3.37 12.41 -5.24
CA TYR A 210 3.47 11.98 -6.63
C TYR A 210 2.49 12.71 -7.55
N ALA A 211 2.91 12.90 -8.80
CA ALA A 211 2.05 13.44 -9.84
C ALA A 211 2.05 12.51 -11.06
N ALA A 212 0.86 12.01 -11.46
CA ALA A 212 0.73 11.05 -12.56
C ALA A 212 -0.72 10.91 -13.06
N TRP A 213 -0.92 10.05 -14.07
CA TRP A 213 -2.23 9.71 -14.60
C TRP A 213 -2.91 8.67 -13.72
N ILE A 214 -4.18 8.90 -13.39
CA ILE A 214 -5.05 7.99 -12.64
C ILE A 214 -6.36 7.80 -13.41
N GLU A 215 -6.98 6.63 -13.30
CA GLU A 215 -8.33 6.47 -13.84
C GLU A 215 -9.31 7.41 -13.16
N LYS A 216 -10.07 8.14 -13.96
CA LYS A 216 -11.04 9.14 -13.49
C LYS A 216 -12.07 8.58 -12.50
N GLN A 217 -12.45 7.33 -12.69
CA GLN A 217 -13.41 6.64 -11.81
C GLN A 217 -12.87 6.42 -10.39
N SER A 218 -11.55 6.44 -10.19
CA SER A 218 -10.91 6.23 -8.89
C SER A 218 -10.85 7.48 -8.02
N VAL A 219 -11.26 8.64 -8.56
CA VAL A 219 -11.20 9.93 -7.86
C VAL A 219 -12.58 10.57 -7.84
N ALA A 220 -13.02 10.99 -6.66
CA ALA A 220 -14.20 11.83 -6.50
C ALA A 220 -13.78 13.31 -6.42
N GLU A 221 -14.37 14.16 -7.26
CA GLU A 221 -14.13 15.60 -7.24
C GLU A 221 -14.89 16.26 -6.08
N GLY A 222 -14.22 17.15 -5.34
CA GLY A 222 -14.83 17.82 -4.18
C GLY A 222 -14.24 19.19 -3.90
N GLY A 223 -14.93 19.96 -3.08
CA GLY A 223 -14.43 21.26 -2.64
C GLY A 223 -13.16 21.12 -1.81
N ARG A 224 -12.19 22.06 -1.98
CA ARG A 224 -10.92 22.11 -1.23
C ARG A 224 -11.12 21.88 0.27
N GLN A 225 -12.08 22.59 0.86
CA GLN A 225 -12.34 22.51 2.30
C GLN A 225 -12.70 21.07 2.72
N ALA A 226 -13.68 20.44 2.06
CA ALA A 226 -14.14 19.08 2.40
C ALA A 226 -13.00 18.05 2.24
N VAL A 227 -12.17 18.16 1.18
CA VAL A 227 -11.04 17.28 0.91
C VAL A 227 -10.01 17.33 2.04
N PHE A 228 -9.61 18.53 2.48
CA PHE A 228 -8.57 18.64 3.50
C PHE A 228 -9.10 18.51 4.94
N GLU A 229 -10.34 18.90 5.22
CA GLU A 229 -10.98 18.63 6.51
C GLU A 229 -11.07 17.13 6.80
N TYR A 230 -11.40 16.31 5.80
CA TYR A 230 -11.43 14.85 5.97
C TYR A 230 -10.11 14.30 6.51
N THR A 231 -8.97 14.78 6.01
CA THR A 231 -7.65 14.29 6.44
C THR A 231 -7.30 14.65 7.90
N ARG A 232 -8.07 15.56 8.51
CA ARG A 232 -7.85 16.07 9.87
C ARG A 232 -8.92 15.64 10.86
N LYS A 233 -9.99 14.98 10.37
CA LYS A 233 -11.09 14.54 11.25
C LYS A 233 -10.57 13.65 12.38
N THR A 234 -11.11 13.87 13.58
CA THR A 234 -10.88 13.09 14.79
C THR A 234 -12.20 12.74 15.44
N PRO A 235 -12.32 11.58 16.10
CA PRO A 235 -11.31 10.53 16.22
C PRO A 235 -11.04 9.80 14.90
N SER A 236 -9.95 9.06 14.84
CA SER A 236 -9.56 8.30 13.64
C SER A 236 -8.83 7.01 14.01
N LEU A 237 -8.74 6.09 13.07
CA LEU A 237 -7.92 4.90 13.14
C LEU A 237 -6.81 4.96 12.10
N ILE A 238 -5.64 4.45 12.46
CA ILE A 238 -4.50 4.22 11.56
C ILE A 238 -4.43 2.73 11.30
N VAL A 239 -4.38 2.32 10.05
CA VAL A 239 -4.13 0.91 9.69
C VAL A 239 -2.69 0.56 10.05
N THR A 240 -2.53 -0.42 10.92
CA THR A 240 -1.22 -0.93 11.38
C THR A 240 -0.92 -2.33 10.83
N GLY A 241 -1.91 -3.05 10.33
CA GLY A 241 -1.72 -4.26 9.53
C GLY A 241 -1.07 -3.96 8.16
N ALA A 242 -0.52 -4.97 7.49
CA ALA A 242 -0.08 -4.82 6.11
C ALA A 242 -1.22 -4.27 5.23
N THR A 243 -2.43 -4.78 5.46
CA THR A 243 -3.69 -4.25 4.96
C THR A 243 -4.80 -4.47 5.98
N ALA A 244 -5.88 -3.69 5.87
CA ALA A 244 -7.17 -3.96 6.49
C ALA A 244 -8.24 -3.94 5.40
N ARG A 245 -9.41 -4.55 5.66
CA ARG A 245 -10.54 -4.52 4.72
C ARG A 245 -11.82 -4.15 5.44
N THR A 246 -12.63 -3.35 4.77
CA THR A 246 -14.00 -3.11 5.22
C THR A 246 -14.85 -4.37 5.09
N VAL A 247 -15.93 -4.42 5.83
CA VAL A 247 -16.88 -5.54 5.73
C VAL A 247 -17.51 -5.57 4.33
N TYR A 248 -17.71 -6.77 3.79
CA TYR A 248 -18.45 -6.96 2.55
C TYR A 248 -19.90 -6.43 2.71
N THR A 249 -20.33 -5.56 1.82
CA THR A 249 -21.60 -4.82 1.92
C THR A 249 -22.18 -4.58 0.51
N PRO A 250 -23.06 -5.44 0.02
CA PRO A 250 -23.65 -5.30 -1.32
C PRO A 250 -24.54 -4.04 -1.45
N GLU A 251 -25.06 -3.53 -0.33
CA GLU A 251 -25.88 -2.31 -0.28
C GLU A 251 -25.08 -1.02 -0.53
N ALA A 252 -23.76 -1.08 -0.34
CA ALA A 252 -22.85 0.03 -0.59
C ALA A 252 -21.56 -0.46 -1.28
N PRO A 253 -21.63 -0.84 -2.57
CA PRO A 253 -20.54 -1.48 -3.30
C PRO A 253 -19.24 -0.65 -3.30
N GLN A 254 -19.34 0.66 -3.27
CA GLN A 254 -18.22 1.59 -3.30
C GLN A 254 -17.33 1.55 -2.06
N VAL A 255 -17.80 0.96 -0.95
CA VAL A 255 -17.04 0.79 0.30
C VAL A 255 -17.03 -0.66 0.80
N SER A 256 -17.50 -1.60 -0.04
CA SER A 256 -17.60 -3.03 0.25
C SER A 256 -16.25 -3.71 0.02
N ASP A 257 -15.77 -4.49 0.99
CA ASP A 257 -14.48 -5.22 0.91
C ASP A 257 -13.30 -4.34 0.45
N LEU A 258 -13.37 -3.06 0.78
CA LEU A 258 -12.40 -2.06 0.35
C LEU A 258 -11.08 -2.26 1.11
N GLN A 259 -9.98 -2.36 0.39
CA GLN A 259 -8.65 -2.48 0.96
C GLN A 259 -8.11 -1.13 1.42
N LEU A 260 -7.53 -1.14 2.63
CA LEU A 260 -6.85 -0.03 3.28
C LEU A 260 -5.42 -0.47 3.60
N GLU A 261 -4.43 0.23 3.11
CA GLU A 261 -3.01 -0.08 3.28
C GLU A 261 -2.46 0.42 4.60
N MET A 262 -1.33 -0.14 5.04
CA MET A 262 -0.61 0.29 6.24
C MET A 262 -0.39 1.81 6.22
N GLY A 263 -0.69 2.44 7.35
CA GLY A 263 -0.58 3.88 7.54
C GLY A 263 -1.72 4.72 6.94
N VAL A 264 -2.70 4.10 6.29
CA VAL A 264 -3.94 4.81 5.91
C VAL A 264 -4.68 5.21 7.18
N ARG A 265 -5.13 6.45 7.21
CA ARG A 265 -5.90 7.04 8.30
C ARG A 265 -7.36 7.18 7.89
N VAL A 266 -8.26 6.67 8.72
CA VAL A 266 -9.70 6.75 8.48
C VAL A 266 -10.41 7.38 9.68
N PRO A 267 -11.29 8.38 9.48
CA PRO A 267 -12.12 8.93 10.54
C PRO A 267 -13.08 7.89 11.12
N VAL A 268 -13.35 7.97 12.42
CA VAL A 268 -14.34 7.14 13.12
C VAL A 268 -15.58 7.97 13.42
N LEU A 269 -16.74 7.37 13.19
CA LEU A 269 -18.04 7.90 13.57
C LEU A 269 -18.43 7.26 14.92
N ASP A 270 -17.80 7.72 16.01
CA ASP A 270 -17.94 7.13 17.35
C ASP A 270 -19.28 7.45 18.02
N ASP A 271 -19.97 8.49 17.56
CA ASP A 271 -21.33 8.87 17.96
C ASP A 271 -22.43 8.20 17.12
N TRP A 272 -22.08 7.21 16.27
CA TRP A 272 -23.08 6.49 15.48
C TRP A 272 -24.09 5.79 16.40
N PRO A 273 -25.44 5.99 16.19
CA PRO A 273 -26.46 5.38 17.05
C PRO A 273 -26.35 3.85 17.07
N SER A 274 -26.30 3.28 18.27
CA SER A 274 -26.06 1.83 18.47
C SER A 274 -27.16 0.93 17.91
N ASP A 275 -28.37 1.45 17.71
CA ASP A 275 -29.53 0.79 17.14
C ASP A 275 -29.68 1.00 15.63
N GLN A 276 -28.83 1.84 15.03
CA GLN A 276 -28.89 2.13 13.61
C GLN A 276 -27.93 1.24 12.82
N PRO A 277 -28.43 0.41 11.88
CA PRO A 277 -27.58 -0.35 10.98
C PRO A 277 -26.72 0.55 10.09
N VAL A 278 -25.51 0.06 9.74
CA VAL A 278 -24.65 0.64 8.70
C VAL A 278 -24.75 -0.25 7.46
N ASN A 279 -25.25 0.28 6.37
CA ASN A 279 -25.40 -0.46 5.12
C ASN A 279 -26.06 -1.84 5.31
N GLY A 280 -27.15 -1.88 6.07
CA GLY A 280 -27.90 -3.11 6.35
C GLY A 280 -27.33 -4.02 7.43
N GLN A 281 -26.18 -3.69 8.05
CA GLN A 281 -25.51 -4.52 9.06
C GLN A 281 -25.43 -3.81 10.41
N HIS A 282 -25.57 -4.58 11.50
CA HIS A 282 -25.44 -4.02 12.85
C HIS A 282 -23.94 -3.81 13.20
N PRO A 283 -23.56 -2.61 13.71
CA PRO A 283 -22.13 -2.24 13.83
C PRO A 283 -21.41 -2.77 15.07
N TYR A 284 -22.05 -3.53 15.97
CA TYR A 284 -21.48 -3.86 17.30
C TYR A 284 -20.13 -4.59 17.27
N THR A 285 -19.82 -5.33 16.19
CA THR A 285 -18.54 -6.06 16.00
C THR A 285 -17.52 -5.30 15.15
N ALA A 286 -17.83 -4.07 14.80
CA ALA A 286 -17.02 -3.25 13.91
C ALA A 286 -16.81 -1.84 14.47
N HIS A 287 -15.85 -1.12 13.91
CA HIS A 287 -15.77 0.33 13.98
C HIS A 287 -16.62 0.90 12.83
N VAL A 288 -17.42 1.90 13.11
CA VAL A 288 -18.06 2.68 12.05
C VAL A 288 -17.07 3.74 11.63
N ILE A 289 -16.59 3.64 10.40
CA ILE A 289 -15.62 4.58 9.82
C ILE A 289 -16.26 5.37 8.70
N GLU A 290 -15.70 6.53 8.37
CA GLU A 290 -16.12 7.35 7.26
C GLU A 290 -15.13 7.18 6.10
N LEU A 291 -15.62 6.92 4.89
CA LEU A 291 -14.81 6.76 3.70
C LEU A 291 -15.28 7.68 2.56
N PRO A 292 -14.34 8.15 1.71
CA PRO A 292 -14.71 8.86 0.51
C PRO A 292 -15.33 7.90 -0.50
N ALA A 293 -16.39 8.36 -1.13
CA ALA A 293 -17.06 7.68 -2.22
C ALA A 293 -17.32 8.65 -3.38
N ARG A 294 -17.42 8.11 -4.58
CA ARG A 294 -17.73 8.85 -5.79
C ARG A 294 -19.19 8.60 -6.14
N ASP A 295 -19.99 9.67 -6.24
CA ASP A 295 -21.38 9.54 -6.70
C ASP A 295 -21.46 9.43 -8.24
N ASN A 296 -22.67 9.27 -8.76
CA ASN A 296 -22.94 9.10 -10.18
C ASN A 296 -22.48 10.29 -11.04
N ASP A 297 -22.45 11.49 -10.45
CA ASP A 297 -21.99 12.71 -11.10
C ASP A 297 -20.48 12.94 -10.94
N GLY A 298 -19.81 12.03 -10.24
CA GLY A 298 -18.36 12.09 -10.00
C GLY A 298 -17.98 12.92 -8.78
N GLN A 299 -18.96 13.35 -7.97
CA GLN A 299 -18.72 14.21 -6.83
C GLN A 299 -18.37 13.42 -5.58
N LEU A 300 -17.57 14.04 -4.73
CA LEU A 300 -17.15 13.49 -3.45
C LEU A 300 -18.32 13.44 -2.47
N ARG A 301 -18.54 12.25 -1.92
CA ARG A 301 -19.41 11.99 -0.79
C ARG A 301 -18.60 11.28 0.29
N PHE A 302 -18.96 11.49 1.53
CA PHE A 302 -18.46 10.71 2.65
C PHE A 302 -19.58 9.78 3.12
N VAL A 303 -19.24 8.50 3.23
CA VAL A 303 -20.22 7.45 3.54
C VAL A 303 -19.71 6.58 4.68
N PRO A 304 -20.61 6.07 5.55
CA PRO A 304 -20.22 5.15 6.60
C PRO A 304 -19.85 3.78 6.02
N ALA A 305 -18.85 3.15 6.62
CA ALA A 305 -18.46 1.77 6.35
C ALA A 305 -18.11 1.05 7.65
N LEU A 306 -18.16 -0.28 7.65
CA LEU A 306 -17.79 -1.09 8.78
C LEU A 306 -16.36 -1.61 8.61
N LEU A 307 -15.52 -1.38 9.62
CA LEU A 307 -14.19 -1.97 9.73
C LEU A 307 -14.21 -2.96 10.89
N PRO A 308 -13.95 -4.26 10.67
CA PRO A 308 -14.00 -5.27 11.75
C PRO A 308 -13.11 -4.89 12.94
N ARG A 309 -13.59 -5.11 14.17
CA ARG A 309 -12.76 -4.89 15.38
C ARG A 309 -11.53 -5.80 15.46
N THR A 310 -11.48 -6.84 14.64
CA THR A 310 -10.31 -7.72 14.48
C THR A 310 -9.27 -7.16 13.51
N ALA A 311 -9.58 -6.05 12.81
CA ALA A 311 -8.61 -5.40 11.95
C ALA A 311 -7.41 -4.88 12.77
N ASP A 312 -6.23 -5.04 12.22
CA ASP A 312 -5.00 -4.55 12.86
C ASP A 312 -4.90 -3.02 12.62
N VAL A 313 -5.42 -2.27 13.58
CA VAL A 313 -5.51 -0.80 13.56
C VAL A 313 -5.16 -0.21 14.92
N SER A 314 -4.81 1.06 14.96
CA SER A 314 -4.51 1.81 16.18
C SER A 314 -5.25 3.15 16.18
N ALA A 315 -5.62 3.65 17.35
CA ALA A 315 -6.26 4.96 17.51
C ALA A 315 -5.31 6.13 17.21
N ASP A 316 -4.00 5.90 17.22
CA ASP A 316 -2.97 6.86 16.88
C ASP A 316 -1.81 6.15 16.17
N TYR A 317 -0.85 6.92 15.66
CA TYR A 317 0.39 6.38 15.12
C TYR A 317 1.12 5.56 16.18
N LEU A 318 1.71 4.45 15.75
CA LEU A 318 2.50 3.62 16.66
C LEU A 318 3.73 4.37 17.16
N PRO A 319 4.21 4.10 18.39
CA PRO A 319 5.50 4.61 18.86
C PRO A 319 6.64 4.15 17.93
N LEU A 320 7.45 5.09 17.44
CA LEU A 320 8.59 4.78 16.58
C LEU A 320 9.74 4.22 17.44
N THR A 321 9.68 2.92 17.73
CA THR A 321 10.72 2.14 18.39
C THR A 321 11.36 1.15 17.43
N ARG A 322 12.60 0.71 17.72
CA ARG A 322 13.27 -0.29 16.90
C ARG A 322 12.47 -1.60 16.80
N ALA A 323 11.89 -2.04 17.93
CA ALA A 323 11.04 -3.23 17.95
C ALA A 323 9.82 -3.08 17.05
N ASN A 324 9.15 -1.94 17.06
CA ASN A 324 7.98 -1.71 16.23
C ASN A 324 8.34 -1.60 14.75
N ILE A 325 9.49 -1.01 14.39
CA ILE A 325 9.98 -1.00 13.00
C ILE A 325 10.09 -2.42 12.46
N VAL A 326 10.73 -3.32 13.22
CA VAL A 326 10.86 -4.72 12.81
C VAL A 326 9.50 -5.39 12.71
N ARG A 327 8.61 -5.25 13.73
CA ARG A 327 7.27 -5.83 13.69
C ARG A 327 6.47 -5.38 12.48
N GLN A 328 6.49 -4.10 12.16
CA GLN A 328 5.77 -3.56 11.00
C GLN A 328 6.36 -4.08 9.69
N GLY A 329 7.68 -4.14 9.55
CA GLY A 329 8.32 -4.70 8.37
C GLY A 329 7.97 -6.17 8.13
N PHE A 330 7.93 -6.98 9.20
CA PHE A 330 7.61 -8.41 9.12
C PHE A 330 6.15 -8.71 8.75
N LYS A 331 5.23 -7.74 8.87
CA LYS A 331 3.84 -7.92 8.41
C LYS A 331 3.73 -8.11 6.90
N PHE A 332 4.75 -7.74 6.15
CA PHE A 332 4.84 -7.92 4.69
C PHE A 332 5.62 -9.17 4.27
N LEU A 333 6.06 -10.00 5.22
CA LEU A 333 6.83 -11.19 4.91
C LEU A 333 6.01 -12.17 4.04
N GLY A 334 6.57 -12.55 2.90
CA GLY A 334 5.90 -13.40 1.91
C GLY A 334 5.06 -12.64 0.88
N GLU A 335 4.94 -11.32 0.97
CA GLU A 335 4.30 -10.53 -0.07
C GLU A 335 5.16 -10.52 -1.35
N ARG A 336 4.52 -10.62 -2.51
CA ARG A 336 5.19 -10.47 -3.80
C ARG A 336 5.73 -9.04 -3.94
N TYR A 337 6.92 -8.88 -4.50
CA TYR A 337 7.40 -7.57 -4.93
C TYR A 337 6.53 -7.03 -6.08
N GLY A 338 6.02 -5.81 -5.92
CA GLY A 338 5.19 -5.12 -6.92
C GLY A 338 5.79 -3.78 -7.30
N TRP A 339 6.44 -3.70 -8.47
CA TRP A 339 6.97 -2.45 -8.99
C TRP A 339 5.90 -1.37 -9.05
N GLY A 340 6.17 -0.17 -8.49
CA GLY A 340 5.19 0.93 -8.47
C GLY A 340 3.86 0.53 -7.81
N HIS A 341 3.88 -0.35 -6.82
CA HIS A 341 2.67 -0.92 -6.18
C HIS A 341 1.82 -1.82 -7.09
N ASP A 342 2.36 -2.32 -8.21
CA ASP A 342 1.68 -3.31 -9.05
C ASP A 342 1.31 -4.59 -8.26
N TYR A 343 0.44 -5.40 -8.81
CA TYR A 343 -0.05 -6.67 -8.22
C TYR A 343 -0.68 -6.52 -6.83
N ASN A 344 -1.20 -5.34 -6.51
CA ASN A 344 -1.72 -5.03 -5.17
C ASN A 344 -0.67 -5.20 -4.06
N ALA A 345 0.60 -5.07 -4.40
CA ALA A 345 1.77 -5.28 -3.56
C ALA A 345 2.60 -3.98 -3.42
N ARG A 346 3.89 -4.08 -3.07
CA ARG A 346 4.78 -2.92 -2.84
C ARG A 346 6.13 -3.13 -3.49
N ASP A 347 6.73 -2.03 -3.98
CA ASP A 347 8.15 -1.99 -4.30
C ASP A 347 8.99 -1.63 -3.05
N CYS A 348 10.29 -1.53 -3.22
CA CYS A 348 11.22 -1.29 -2.11
C CYS A 348 10.95 0.02 -1.38
N SER A 349 10.77 1.13 -2.10
CA SER A 349 10.48 2.44 -1.50
C SER A 349 9.06 2.55 -0.96
N GLY A 350 8.09 1.88 -1.59
CA GLY A 350 6.73 1.76 -1.08
C GLY A 350 6.67 0.99 0.24
N PHE A 351 7.37 -0.13 0.33
CA PHE A 351 7.49 -0.91 1.56
C PHE A 351 8.04 -0.07 2.72
N VAL A 352 9.20 0.56 2.56
CA VAL A 352 9.77 1.38 3.65
C VAL A 352 8.87 2.58 3.99
N SER A 353 8.26 3.20 2.98
CA SER A 353 7.36 4.34 3.20
C SER A 353 6.10 3.95 3.98
N GLU A 354 5.51 2.78 3.72
CA GLU A 354 4.34 2.31 4.46
C GLU A 354 4.69 1.92 5.90
N VAL A 355 5.82 1.22 6.10
CA VAL A 355 6.31 0.93 7.46
C VAL A 355 6.46 2.22 8.26
N TYR A 356 7.16 3.23 7.71
CA TYR A 356 7.38 4.50 8.41
C TYR A 356 6.10 5.33 8.56
N ARG A 357 5.18 5.26 7.62
CA ARG A 357 3.87 5.93 7.69
C ARG A 357 3.02 5.42 8.86
N SER A 358 3.16 4.16 9.26
CA SER A 358 2.48 3.63 10.46
C SER A 358 2.90 4.30 11.77
N PHE A 359 4.04 5.00 11.76
CA PHE A 359 4.56 5.84 12.85
C PHE A 359 4.30 7.35 12.63
N GLY A 360 3.64 7.72 11.54
CA GLY A 360 3.42 9.11 11.15
C GLY A 360 4.59 9.77 10.42
N VAL A 361 5.67 9.06 10.14
CA VAL A 361 6.82 9.57 9.38
C VAL A 361 6.49 9.55 7.89
N GLN A 362 6.75 10.66 7.20
CA GLN A 362 6.60 10.78 5.75
C GLN A 362 7.97 10.70 5.08
N LEU A 363 8.04 9.93 3.99
CA LEU A 363 9.22 9.82 3.13
C LEU A 363 8.84 10.20 1.69
N PRO A 364 9.78 10.71 0.88
CA PRO A 364 9.58 10.82 -0.56
C PRO A 364 9.18 9.49 -1.18
N ARG A 365 8.49 9.51 -2.32
CA ARG A 365 8.00 8.26 -2.93
C ARG A 365 9.10 7.43 -3.57
N ASN A 366 9.99 8.05 -4.31
CA ASN A 366 11.00 7.34 -5.08
C ASN A 366 12.28 7.07 -4.26
N THR A 367 12.93 5.95 -4.52
CA THR A 367 14.22 5.60 -3.91
C THR A 367 15.29 6.69 -4.14
N SER A 368 15.34 7.27 -5.34
CA SER A 368 16.26 8.37 -5.67
C SER A 368 16.02 9.58 -4.76
N ASP A 369 14.76 9.99 -4.61
CA ASP A 369 14.39 11.18 -3.84
C ASP A 369 14.62 10.95 -2.33
N GLN A 370 14.26 9.76 -1.83
CA GLN A 370 14.57 9.36 -0.45
C GLN A 370 16.06 9.45 -0.15
N SER A 371 16.92 8.96 -1.08
CA SER A 371 18.38 8.90 -0.88
C SER A 371 19.06 10.26 -0.76
N VAL A 372 18.42 11.32 -1.27
CA VAL A 372 18.97 12.69 -1.28
C VAL A 372 18.11 13.69 -0.49
N SER A 373 17.02 13.25 0.11
CA SER A 373 16.09 14.12 0.81
C SER A 373 16.78 14.99 1.86
N PRO A 374 16.60 16.30 1.82
CA PRO A 374 17.20 17.20 2.80
C PRO A 374 16.55 17.07 4.20
N SER A 375 15.42 16.37 4.30
CA SER A 375 14.75 16.12 5.58
C SER A 375 15.39 15.02 6.40
N LEU A 376 16.22 14.18 5.78
CA LEU A 376 16.86 13.01 6.41
C LEU A 376 18.33 13.27 6.66
N ASN A 377 18.86 12.68 7.75
CA ASN A 377 20.29 12.60 7.95
C ASN A 377 20.87 11.49 7.08
N ARG A 378 21.98 11.77 6.40
CA ARG A 378 22.58 10.78 5.49
C ARG A 378 24.09 10.75 5.56
N VAL A 379 24.66 9.58 5.27
CA VAL A 379 26.06 9.38 4.94
C VAL A 379 26.13 8.96 3.47
N ALA A 380 26.74 9.79 2.64
CA ALA A 380 26.90 9.50 1.22
C ALA A 380 28.30 8.91 0.95
N PHE A 381 28.36 8.01 -0.02
CA PHE A 381 29.61 7.42 -0.50
C PHE A 381 29.79 7.71 -1.98
N ASP A 382 31.03 7.92 -2.39
CA ASP A 382 31.42 8.04 -3.79
C ASP A 382 32.48 6.99 -4.17
N ALA A 383 32.91 6.99 -5.42
CA ALA A 383 33.88 6.01 -5.94
C ALA A 383 35.26 6.10 -5.28
N SER A 384 35.61 7.25 -4.71
CA SER A 384 36.93 7.48 -4.05
C SER A 384 36.95 6.99 -2.60
N ASP A 385 35.79 6.71 -2.00
CA ASP A 385 35.70 6.26 -0.61
C ASP A 385 36.30 4.87 -0.43
N THR A 386 37.13 4.75 0.60
CA THR A 386 37.84 3.49 0.92
C THR A 386 36.87 2.41 1.40
N ALA A 387 37.27 1.14 1.19
CA ALA A 387 36.54 0.01 1.74
C ALA A 387 36.42 0.07 3.27
N GLN A 388 37.44 0.62 3.96
CA GLN A 388 37.44 0.79 5.40
C GLN A 388 36.35 1.79 5.82
N LYS A 389 36.24 2.98 5.18
CA LYS A 389 35.17 3.96 5.46
C LYS A 389 33.77 3.36 5.29
N ARG A 390 33.56 2.58 4.24
CA ARG A 390 32.30 1.88 4.01
C ARG A 390 32.00 0.84 5.09
N ALA A 391 33.00 0.03 5.47
CA ALA A 391 32.86 -0.96 6.53
C ALA A 391 32.58 -0.33 7.89
N ASP A 392 33.22 0.81 8.20
CA ASP A 392 32.96 1.54 9.44
C ASP A 392 31.52 2.07 9.51
N ALA A 393 31.02 2.63 8.42
CA ALA A 393 29.64 3.07 8.34
C ALA A 393 28.65 1.90 8.47
N MET A 394 28.91 0.77 7.83
CA MET A 394 28.08 -0.44 7.94
C MET A 394 28.01 -0.97 9.37
N ARG A 395 29.11 -0.92 10.12
CA ARG A 395 29.13 -1.28 11.56
C ARG A 395 28.36 -0.31 12.43
N GLY A 396 28.21 0.94 11.99
CA GLY A 396 27.47 1.98 12.71
C GLY A 396 25.96 1.98 12.47
N LEU A 397 25.47 1.19 11.50
CA LEU A 397 24.05 1.14 11.19
C LEU A 397 23.21 0.72 12.40
N GLN A 398 22.02 1.27 12.50
CA GLN A 398 21.05 0.94 13.52
C GLN A 398 19.80 0.34 12.87
N VAL A 399 19.04 -0.45 13.64
CA VAL A 399 17.73 -0.94 13.18
C VAL A 399 16.83 0.23 12.85
N GLY A 400 16.28 0.20 11.64
CA GLY A 400 15.49 1.28 11.06
C GLY A 400 16.28 2.18 10.11
N ASP A 401 17.62 2.13 10.09
CA ASP A 401 18.37 2.85 9.06
C ASP A 401 18.05 2.31 7.67
N LEU A 402 18.03 3.20 6.69
CA LEU A 402 17.77 2.87 5.29
C LEU A 402 19.08 2.90 4.50
N VAL A 403 19.36 1.81 3.80
CA VAL A 403 20.54 1.69 2.94
C VAL A 403 20.09 1.79 1.48
N TYR A 404 20.64 2.77 0.78
CA TYR A 404 20.30 3.06 -0.62
C TYR A 404 21.45 2.60 -1.54
N ILE A 405 21.07 1.87 -2.57
CA ILE A 405 21.92 1.56 -3.74
C ILE A 405 21.19 2.03 -5.00
N PRO A 406 21.85 2.20 -6.15
CA PRO A 406 21.17 2.64 -7.36
C PRO A 406 19.93 1.78 -7.67
N GLY A 407 18.74 2.41 -7.63
CA GLY A 407 17.45 1.79 -7.93
C GLY A 407 16.83 0.95 -6.81
N HIS A 408 17.43 0.89 -5.62
CA HIS A 408 16.89 0.08 -4.52
C HIS A 408 17.14 0.67 -3.14
N VAL A 409 16.23 0.37 -2.19
CA VAL A 409 16.38 0.70 -0.77
C VAL A 409 16.15 -0.55 0.08
N MET A 410 16.92 -0.67 1.15
CA MET A 410 16.81 -1.74 2.14
C MET A 410 16.67 -1.13 3.53
N MET A 411 15.92 -1.77 4.41
CA MET A 411 15.78 -1.39 5.81
C MET A 411 16.62 -2.33 6.68
N VAL A 412 17.43 -1.77 7.56
CA VAL A 412 18.24 -2.55 8.53
C VAL A 412 17.30 -3.09 9.62
N ILE A 413 17.35 -4.40 9.85
CA ILE A 413 16.55 -5.10 10.88
C ILE A 413 17.41 -5.73 11.99
N GLY A 414 18.75 -5.77 11.81
CA GLY A 414 19.70 -6.35 12.77
C GLY A 414 21.09 -6.48 12.18
N HIS A 415 22.02 -7.00 12.98
CA HIS A 415 23.40 -7.30 12.62
C HIS A 415 23.68 -8.80 12.76
#